data_4a0e9d5d769fe388a0e1b0cef491e628
#
_entry.id   4a0e9d5d769fe388a0e1b0cef491e628
#
_cell.length_a   1.000
_cell.length_b   1.000
_cell.length_c   1.000
_cell.angle_alpha   90.00
_cell.angle_beta   90.00
_cell.angle_gamma   90.00
#
_symmetry.space_group_name_H-M   'P 1'
#
loop_
_entity.id
_entity.type
_entity.pdbx_description
1 polymer ?
#
loop_
_entity_poly.entity_id
_entity_poly.type
_entity_poly.pdbx_seq_one_letter_code
_entity_poly.pdbx_strand_id
1 'polypeptide(L)'
;MLPDVAGPNTPVGVVSRDPNKLDIFMAGSDGKTYTGAWDRNVTSAQWRGWWNVLTGAIPAGGAISAVSRDPNKLDIFLVSTDGAIYTAAWDQNVANAQWRGWWRIGE
;
A
#
# COMPACT_ATOMS: atom_id res chain seq x y z
N MET A 1 -1.91 -13.21 -13.42
CA MET A 1 -2.39 -13.29 -12.02
C MET A 1 -1.21 -13.13 -11.08
N LEU A 2 -1.40 -12.40 -10.02
CA LEU A 2 -0.32 -12.16 -9.05
C LEU A 2 -0.21 -13.33 -8.09
N PRO A 3 1.02 -13.64 -7.64
CA PRO A 3 1.18 -14.71 -6.64
C PRO A 3 0.62 -14.30 -5.29
N ASP A 4 0.35 -15.30 -4.46
CA ASP A 4 -0.15 -15.05 -3.12
C ASP A 4 0.96 -14.51 -2.23
N VAL A 5 0.69 -13.44 -1.49
CA VAL A 5 1.66 -12.85 -0.58
C VAL A 5 1.13 -12.73 0.84
N ALA A 6 -0.17 -12.94 1.05
CA ALA A 6 -0.80 -12.76 2.36
C ALA A 6 -1.50 -14.04 2.77
N GLY A 7 -1.64 -14.24 4.07
CA GLY A 7 -2.40 -15.35 4.60
C GLY A 7 -3.89 -15.15 4.35
N PRO A 8 -4.68 -16.23 4.45
CA PRO A 8 -6.13 -16.12 4.28
C PRO A 8 -6.72 -15.20 5.34
N ASN A 9 -7.79 -14.52 4.99
CA ASN A 9 -8.52 -13.60 5.87
C ASN A 9 -7.74 -12.35 6.22
N THR A 10 -6.64 -12.05 5.52
CA THR A 10 -5.91 -10.80 5.72
C THR A 10 -6.74 -9.66 5.14
N PRO A 11 -6.99 -8.59 5.91
CA PRO A 11 -7.73 -7.44 5.38
C PRO A 11 -6.99 -6.76 4.23
N VAL A 12 -7.76 -6.24 3.29
CA VAL A 12 -7.22 -5.55 2.13
C VAL A 12 -7.76 -4.13 2.11
N GLY A 13 -6.86 -3.15 1.99
CA GLY A 13 -7.26 -1.78 1.76
C GLY A 13 -7.20 -1.47 0.27
N VAL A 14 -8.12 -0.66 -0.22
CA VAL A 14 -8.17 -0.33 -1.63
C VAL A 14 -8.49 1.15 -1.81
N VAL A 15 -7.90 1.74 -2.86
CA VAL A 15 -8.17 3.12 -3.20
C VAL A 15 -8.12 3.29 -4.71
N SER A 16 -8.93 4.21 -5.22
CA SER A 16 -8.91 4.57 -6.64
C SER A 16 -8.32 5.96 -6.78
N ARG A 17 -7.17 6.07 -7.46
CA ARG A 17 -6.55 7.36 -7.71
C ARG A 17 -7.26 8.10 -8.84
N ASP A 18 -7.81 7.36 -9.77
CA ASP A 18 -8.67 7.90 -10.81
C ASP A 18 -9.55 6.76 -11.32
N PRO A 19 -10.54 7.05 -12.19
CA PRO A 19 -11.52 6.02 -12.58
C PRO A 19 -10.92 4.79 -13.26
N ASN A 20 -9.70 4.90 -13.76
CA ASN A 20 -9.07 3.80 -14.51
C ASN A 20 -7.99 3.10 -13.71
N LYS A 21 -7.82 3.43 -12.44
CA LYS A 21 -6.73 2.87 -11.64
C LYS A 21 -7.20 2.52 -10.24
N LEU A 22 -6.67 1.39 -9.75
CA LEU A 22 -6.89 0.95 -8.38
C LEU A 22 -5.54 0.60 -7.77
N ASP A 23 -5.42 0.83 -6.48
CA ASP A 23 -4.27 0.39 -5.72
C ASP A 23 -4.77 -0.36 -4.50
N ILE A 24 -4.19 -1.51 -4.23
CA ILE A 24 -4.55 -2.32 -3.08
C ILE A 24 -3.35 -2.48 -2.17
N PHE A 25 -3.62 -2.63 -0.88
CA PHE A 25 -2.58 -2.72 0.15
C PHE A 25 -2.93 -3.79 1.14
N MET A 26 -1.92 -4.53 1.58
CA MET A 26 -2.14 -5.57 2.58
C MET A 26 -0.84 -5.91 3.29
N ALA A 27 -0.97 -6.54 4.45
CA ALA A 27 0.17 -7.09 5.16
C ALA A 27 0.48 -8.47 4.57
N GLY A 28 1.72 -8.68 4.19
CA GLY A 28 2.15 -9.99 3.71
C GLY A 28 2.30 -10.96 4.87
N SER A 29 2.37 -12.24 4.54
CA SER A 29 2.60 -13.26 5.54
C SER A 29 3.96 -13.11 6.21
N ASP A 30 4.87 -12.36 5.60
CA ASP A 30 6.18 -12.05 6.18
C ASP A 30 6.15 -10.78 7.03
N GLY A 31 4.99 -10.15 7.21
CA GLY A 31 4.84 -8.95 8.02
C GLY A 31 5.13 -7.65 7.29
N LYS A 32 5.53 -7.72 6.04
CA LYS A 32 5.81 -6.51 5.25
C LYS A 32 4.53 -6.00 4.59
N THR A 33 4.54 -4.71 4.24
CA THR A 33 3.40 -4.11 3.56
C THR A 33 3.59 -4.17 2.05
N TYR A 34 2.60 -4.69 1.37
CA TYR A 34 2.64 -4.86 -0.09
C TYR A 34 1.54 -4.06 -0.76
N THR A 35 1.84 -3.61 -1.96
CA THR A 35 0.86 -2.93 -2.79
C THR A 35 0.84 -3.56 -4.17
N GLY A 36 -0.35 -3.59 -4.76
CA GLY A 36 -0.54 -3.96 -6.15
C GLY A 36 -1.38 -2.90 -6.83
N ALA A 37 -1.29 -2.83 -8.14
CA ALA A 37 -1.97 -1.80 -8.90
C ALA A 37 -2.70 -2.40 -10.10
N TRP A 38 -3.86 -1.84 -10.39
CA TRP A 38 -4.64 -2.18 -11.57
C TRP A 38 -4.76 -0.93 -12.44
N ASP A 39 -4.55 -1.10 -13.73
CA ASP A 39 -4.68 -0.02 -14.69
C ASP A 39 -5.51 -0.51 -15.86
N ARG A 40 -6.70 0.08 -16.03
CA ARG A 40 -7.63 -0.29 -17.09
C ARG A 40 -7.03 -0.09 -18.48
N ASN A 41 -6.14 0.87 -18.62
CA ASN A 41 -5.58 1.24 -19.92
C ASN A 41 -4.46 0.32 -20.39
N VAL A 42 -4.04 -0.63 -19.57
CA VAL A 42 -3.05 -1.62 -19.95
C VAL A 42 -3.78 -2.82 -20.50
N THR A 43 -3.49 -3.19 -21.76
CA THR A 43 -4.26 -4.26 -22.42
C THR A 43 -3.91 -5.64 -21.91
N SER A 44 -2.69 -5.83 -21.40
CA SER A 44 -2.32 -7.11 -20.79
C SER A 44 -1.71 -6.81 -19.42
N ALA A 45 -1.82 -7.76 -18.52
CA ALA A 45 -1.29 -7.62 -17.16
C ALA A 45 -1.82 -6.36 -16.49
N GLN A 46 -3.15 -6.20 -16.50
CA GLN A 46 -3.78 -5.05 -15.88
C GLN A 46 -3.49 -5.00 -14.38
N TRP A 47 -3.39 -6.14 -13.70
CA TRP A 47 -2.94 -6.22 -12.33
C TRP A 47 -1.44 -6.43 -12.30
N ARG A 48 -0.73 -5.55 -11.60
CA ARG A 48 0.72 -5.60 -11.45
C ARG A 48 1.10 -5.51 -9.98
N GLY A 49 2.21 -6.06 -9.65
CA GLY A 49 2.73 -6.07 -8.27
C GLY A 49 3.43 -7.38 -8.03
N TRP A 50 3.77 -7.73 -6.89
CA TRP A 50 3.56 -6.99 -5.63
C TRP A 50 4.82 -6.21 -5.32
N TRP A 51 4.66 -5.00 -4.83
CA TRP A 51 5.80 -4.18 -4.43
C TRP A 51 5.74 -3.96 -2.94
N ASN A 52 6.90 -4.00 -2.29
CA ASN A 52 7.01 -3.55 -0.90
C ASN A 52 6.78 -2.05 -0.88
N VAL A 53 5.97 -1.60 0.08
CA VAL A 53 5.73 -0.16 0.23
C VAL A 53 7.01 0.51 0.70
N LEU A 54 7.62 -0.01 1.77
CA LEU A 54 8.89 0.50 2.28
C LEU A 54 9.62 -0.69 2.89
N THR A 55 10.83 -0.96 2.40
CA THR A 55 11.61 -2.09 2.90
C THR A 55 12.13 -1.81 4.30
N GLY A 56 12.19 -2.85 5.13
CA GLY A 56 12.66 -2.72 6.49
C GLY A 56 11.76 -1.90 7.38
N ALA A 57 10.54 -1.71 6.98
CA ALA A 57 9.59 -0.83 7.64
C ALA A 57 8.88 -1.52 8.79
N ILE A 58 7.92 -0.81 9.36
CA ILE A 58 7.12 -1.27 10.48
C ILE A 58 6.29 -2.47 10.07
N PRO A 59 6.33 -3.58 10.80
CA PRO A 59 5.47 -4.72 10.47
C PRO A 59 4.01 -4.39 10.69
N ALA A 60 3.19 -4.66 9.71
CA ALA A 60 1.75 -4.42 9.84
C ALA A 60 1.15 -5.46 10.76
N GLY A 61 0.35 -5.01 11.73
CA GLY A 61 -0.33 -5.88 12.67
C GLY A 61 -1.75 -6.18 12.30
N GLY A 62 -2.29 -5.52 11.30
CA GLY A 62 -3.70 -5.70 10.96
C GLY A 62 -4.04 -5.01 9.66
N ALA A 63 -5.21 -4.39 9.63
CA ALA A 63 -5.73 -3.76 8.43
C ALA A 63 -4.89 -2.55 8.02
N ILE A 64 -4.85 -2.31 6.72
CA ILE A 64 -4.22 -1.13 6.14
C ILE A 64 -5.31 -0.36 5.40
N SER A 65 -5.41 0.93 5.68
CA SER A 65 -6.35 1.81 5.00
C SER A 65 -5.59 2.74 4.08
N ALA A 66 -6.21 3.13 2.97
CA ALA A 66 -5.58 4.00 2.00
C ALA A 66 -6.53 5.07 1.54
N VAL A 67 -5.98 6.22 1.20
CA VAL A 67 -6.76 7.33 0.64
C VAL A 67 -5.89 8.04 -0.39
N SER A 68 -6.54 8.55 -1.43
CA SER A 68 -5.87 9.35 -2.46
C SER A 68 -6.39 10.77 -2.36
N ARG A 69 -5.50 11.71 -2.02
CA ARG A 69 -5.87 13.10 -1.94
C ARG A 69 -5.93 13.73 -3.32
N ASP A 70 -5.14 13.23 -4.27
CA ASP A 70 -5.26 13.54 -5.69
C ASP A 70 -4.64 12.40 -6.50
N PRO A 71 -4.77 12.40 -7.83
CA PRO A 71 -4.34 11.26 -8.63
C PRO A 71 -2.86 10.90 -8.50
N ASN A 72 -2.04 11.82 -8.02
CA ASN A 72 -0.60 11.61 -7.92
C ASN A 72 -0.14 11.34 -6.50
N LYS A 73 -1.06 11.21 -5.55
CA LYS A 73 -0.71 11.04 -4.15
C LYS A 73 -1.55 9.98 -3.48
N LEU A 74 -0.89 9.24 -2.62
CA LEU A 74 -1.55 8.23 -1.78
C LEU A 74 -1.05 8.40 -0.36
N ASP A 75 -1.93 8.13 0.59
CA ASP A 75 -1.57 8.03 2.00
C ASP A 75 -2.12 6.72 2.52
N ILE A 76 -1.30 5.97 3.24
CA ILE A 76 -1.75 4.73 3.84
C ILE A 76 -1.55 4.79 5.34
N PHE A 77 -2.38 4.05 6.06
CA PHE A 77 -2.39 4.01 7.51
C PHE A 77 -2.47 2.57 7.96
N LEU A 78 -1.70 2.23 8.96
CA LEU A 78 -1.72 0.87 9.49
C LEU A 78 -1.51 0.87 10.99
N VAL A 79 -1.93 -0.22 11.62
CA VAL A 79 -1.58 -0.50 13.00
C VAL A 79 -0.43 -1.50 12.95
N SER A 80 0.69 -1.14 13.59
CA SER A 80 1.83 -2.05 13.61
C SER A 80 1.65 -3.10 14.69
N THR A 81 2.55 -4.07 14.72
CA THR A 81 2.47 -5.13 15.72
C THR A 81 2.67 -4.63 17.13
N ASP A 82 3.21 -3.44 17.33
CA ASP A 82 3.35 -2.83 18.65
C ASP A 82 2.12 -2.03 19.08
N GLY A 83 1.08 -2.00 18.23
CA GLY A 83 -0.16 -1.31 18.55
C GLY A 83 -0.20 0.16 18.16
N ALA A 84 0.91 0.73 17.69
CA ALA A 84 0.95 2.13 17.29
C ALA A 84 0.44 2.29 15.87
N ILE A 85 -0.08 3.48 15.55
CA ILE A 85 -0.58 3.79 14.22
C ILE A 85 0.50 4.54 13.46
N TYR A 86 0.77 4.07 12.25
CA TYR A 86 1.77 4.67 11.38
C TYR A 86 1.17 5.04 10.03
N THR A 87 1.76 6.04 9.40
CA THR A 87 1.34 6.47 8.07
C THR A 87 2.55 6.55 7.16
N ALA A 88 2.31 6.31 5.88
CA ALA A 88 3.30 6.51 4.83
C ALA A 88 2.63 7.21 3.66
N ALA A 89 3.40 7.90 2.88
CA ALA A 89 2.89 8.70 1.78
C ALA A 89 3.62 8.37 0.48
N TRP A 90 2.88 8.35 -0.60
CA TRP A 90 3.41 8.16 -1.94
C TRP A 90 3.11 9.40 -2.76
N ASP A 91 4.12 9.87 -3.50
CA ASP A 91 3.99 11.02 -4.39
C ASP A 91 4.63 10.65 -5.73
N GLN A 92 3.79 10.56 -6.76
CA GLN A 92 4.24 10.18 -8.08
C GLN A 92 5.26 11.18 -8.66
N ASN A 93 5.17 12.43 -8.23
CA ASN A 93 6.00 13.48 -8.79
C ASN A 93 7.41 13.53 -8.19
N VAL A 94 7.70 12.71 -7.21
CA VAL A 94 9.03 12.61 -6.64
C VAL A 94 9.79 11.53 -7.39
N ALA A 95 10.90 11.91 -8.05
CA ALA A 95 11.62 10.98 -8.92
C ALA A 95 12.25 9.84 -8.15
N ASN A 96 12.75 10.12 -6.94
CA ASN A 96 13.34 9.11 -6.07
C ASN A 96 12.52 9.06 -4.79
N ALA A 97 12.47 7.88 -4.19
CA ALA A 97 11.78 7.72 -2.92
C ALA A 97 10.31 8.18 -3.01
N GLN A 98 9.59 7.62 -3.98
CA GLN A 98 8.17 7.95 -4.14
C GLN A 98 7.37 7.57 -2.90
N TRP A 99 7.71 6.47 -2.24
CA TRP A 99 7.14 6.12 -0.95
C TRP A 99 8.04 6.65 0.14
N ARG A 100 7.44 7.39 1.09
CA ARG A 100 8.14 7.95 2.24
C ARG A 100 7.39 7.62 3.51
N GLY A 101 8.08 7.49 4.59
CA GLY A 101 7.54 7.16 5.90
C GLY A 101 8.53 6.26 6.59
N TRP A 102 8.21 5.59 7.60
CA TRP A 102 6.90 5.55 8.28
C TRP A 102 6.91 6.57 9.40
N TRP A 103 5.83 7.29 9.55
CA TRP A 103 5.70 8.25 10.65
C TRP A 103 4.66 7.75 11.61
N ARG A 104 4.98 7.84 12.89
CA ARG A 104 4.03 7.47 13.94
C ARG A 104 3.02 8.59 14.13
N ILE A 105 1.75 8.23 14.24
CA ILE A 105 0.68 9.18 14.53
C ILE A 105 0.43 9.16 16.01
N GLY A 106 0.52 10.33 16.64
CA GLY A 106 0.26 10.47 18.05
C GLY A 106 1.45 10.10 18.91
N GLU A 107 1.25 10.09 20.19
CA GLU A 107 2.32 9.87 21.17
C GLU A 107 2.33 8.48 21.71
#